data_0a1c4a2bee95b2a76cbd7fe75f95e151
#
_entry.id   0a1c4a2bee95b2a76cbd7fe75f95e151
#
_cell.length_a   1.000
_cell.length_b   1.000
_cell.length_c   1.000
_cell.angle_alpha   90.00
_cell.angle_beta   90.00
_cell.angle_gamma   90.00
#
_symmetry.space_group_name_H-M   'P 1'
#
loop_
_entity.id
_entity.type
_entity.pdbx_description
1 polymer ?
#
loop_
_entity_poly.entity_id
_entity_poly.type
_entity_poly.pdbx_seq_one_letter_code
_entity_poly.pdbx_strand_id
1 'polypeptide(L)'
;LNPSALVTHIGGLNAVIDTTLNLPKIPGGKKLIYTQIDLPLTAIDEFEEKGKTDPMFAELDRICKAHNDLWNAEAEAYLLANAKAI
;
A
#
# COMPACT_ATOMS: atom_id res chain seq x y z
N LEU A 1 14.07 -5.07 -14.93
CA LEU A 1 12.81 -4.49 -14.49
C LEU A 1 12.57 -4.82 -13.03
N ASN A 2 12.32 -3.81 -12.26
CA ASN A 2 11.98 -3.96 -10.85
C ASN A 2 10.46 -4.02 -10.70
N PRO A 3 9.87 -5.19 -10.34
CA PRO A 3 8.42 -5.31 -10.23
C PRO A 3 7.81 -4.33 -9.21
N SER A 4 8.57 -3.97 -8.17
CA SER A 4 8.09 -3.04 -7.15
C SER A 4 7.81 -1.65 -7.70
N ALA A 5 8.51 -1.23 -8.77
CA ALA A 5 8.33 0.09 -9.37
C ALA A 5 6.97 0.24 -10.04
N LEU A 6 6.28 -0.87 -10.30
CA LEU A 6 4.97 -0.85 -10.98
C LEU A 6 3.80 -0.95 -10.01
N VAL A 7 4.05 -1.09 -8.72
CA VAL A 7 2.98 -1.22 -7.73
C VAL A 7 2.27 0.12 -7.57
N THR A 8 0.96 0.12 -7.76
CA THR A 8 0.13 1.32 -7.60
C THR A 8 -0.73 1.27 -6.34
N HIS A 9 -1.00 0.08 -5.83
CA HIS A 9 -1.87 -0.13 -4.67
C HIS A 9 -1.28 -1.19 -3.76
N ILE A 10 -1.48 -1.03 -2.46
CA ILE A 10 -1.12 -2.04 -1.47
C ILE A 10 -2.34 -2.36 -0.62
N GLY A 11 -2.33 -3.54 -0.01
CA GLY A 11 -3.40 -3.92 0.92
C GLY A 11 -3.02 -5.14 1.71
N GLY A 12 -3.82 -5.45 2.72
CA GLY A 12 -3.70 -6.65 3.54
C GLY A 12 -4.69 -7.72 3.10
N LEU A 13 -4.86 -8.74 3.94
CA LEU A 13 -5.75 -9.86 3.63
C LEU A 13 -7.19 -9.41 3.41
N ASN A 14 -7.68 -8.46 4.20
CA ASN A 14 -9.03 -7.92 4.05
C ASN A 14 -9.25 -7.22 2.70
N ALA A 15 -8.20 -6.68 2.10
CA ALA A 15 -8.30 -6.06 0.78
C ALA A 15 -8.61 -7.08 -0.32
N VAL A 16 -8.12 -8.31 -0.16
CA VAL A 16 -8.46 -9.40 -1.09
C VAL A 16 -9.94 -9.74 -1.01
N ILE A 17 -10.47 -9.80 0.20
CA ILE A 17 -11.90 -10.09 0.41
C ILE A 17 -12.75 -8.99 -0.23
N ASP A 18 -12.42 -7.73 0.03
CA ASP A 18 -13.16 -6.59 -0.51
C ASP A 18 -13.12 -6.58 -2.04
N THR A 19 -11.95 -6.81 -2.63
CA THR A 19 -11.81 -6.80 -4.08
C THR A 19 -12.52 -7.97 -4.74
N THR A 20 -12.73 -9.07 -4.01
CA THR A 20 -13.49 -10.20 -4.52
C THR A 20 -14.98 -9.86 -4.64
N LEU A 21 -15.49 -9.07 -3.71
CA LEU A 21 -16.91 -8.73 -3.67
C LEU A 21 -17.25 -7.48 -4.49
N ASN A 22 -16.35 -6.53 -4.57
CA ASN A 22 -16.59 -5.23 -5.17
C ASN A 22 -15.42 -4.81 -6.05
N LEU A 23 -15.07 -5.64 -7.00
CA LEU A 23 -13.93 -5.39 -7.87
C LEU A 23 -14.04 -4.07 -8.64
N PRO A 24 -13.48 -2.96 -8.19
CA PRO A 24 -13.15 -1.93 -9.13
C PRO A 24 -11.93 -2.42 -9.90
N LYS A 25 -12.09 -2.61 -11.18
CA LYS A 25 -10.96 -2.82 -12.05
C LYS A 25 -10.17 -1.53 -12.03
N ILE A 26 -8.90 -1.62 -11.67
CA ILE A 26 -8.00 -0.48 -11.73
C ILE A 26 -7.23 -0.63 -13.03
N PRO A 27 -7.59 0.10 -14.10
CA PRO A 27 -6.91 -0.04 -15.39
C PRO A 27 -5.45 0.36 -15.23
N GLY A 28 -4.55 -0.51 -15.64
CA GLY A 28 -3.12 -0.27 -15.53
C GLY A 28 -2.57 -0.34 -14.11
N GLY A 29 -3.42 -0.65 -13.12
CA GLY A 29 -2.98 -0.75 -11.74
C GLY A 29 -2.37 -2.10 -11.42
N LYS A 30 -1.43 -2.11 -10.47
CA LYS A 30 -0.85 -3.32 -9.95
C LYS A 30 -0.97 -3.31 -8.43
N LYS A 31 -1.62 -4.34 -7.90
CA LYS A 31 -1.86 -4.50 -6.47
C LYS A 31 -0.83 -5.43 -5.86
N LEU A 32 -0.34 -5.07 -4.68
CA LEU A 32 0.52 -5.94 -3.90
C LEU A 32 -0.18 -6.21 -2.57
N ILE A 33 -0.46 -7.48 -2.29
CA ILE A 33 -1.23 -7.89 -1.12
C ILE A 33 -0.33 -8.59 -0.11
N TYR A 34 -0.38 -8.12 1.13
CA TYR A 34 0.35 -8.70 2.25
C TYR A 34 -0.63 -9.41 3.16
N THR A 35 -0.68 -10.74 3.08
CA THR A 35 -1.69 -11.53 3.78
C THR A 35 -1.47 -11.62 5.29
N GLN A 36 -0.34 -11.11 5.79
CA GLN A 36 -0.03 -11.09 7.23
C GLN A 36 -0.67 -9.93 7.97
N ILE A 37 -1.20 -8.95 7.26
CA ILE A 37 -1.70 -7.72 7.89
C ILE A 37 -3.14 -7.43 7.50
N ASP A 38 -3.76 -6.56 8.30
CA ASP A 38 -5.10 -6.04 8.08
C ASP A 38 -4.96 -4.62 7.54
N LEU A 39 -5.22 -4.43 6.24
CA LEU A 39 -5.09 -3.13 5.60
C LEU A 39 -6.03 -3.07 4.41
N PRO A 40 -6.92 -2.08 4.33
CA PRO A 40 -7.76 -1.91 3.14
C PRO A 40 -6.91 -1.56 1.93
N LEU A 41 -7.41 -1.89 0.75
CA LEU A 41 -6.71 -1.55 -0.50
C LEU A 41 -6.52 -0.05 -0.58
N THR A 42 -5.28 0.38 -0.73
CA THR A 42 -4.92 1.79 -0.68
C THR A 42 -3.96 2.11 -1.83
N ALA A 43 -4.28 3.14 -2.60
CA ALA A 43 -3.37 3.62 -3.64
C ALA A 43 -2.18 4.33 -3.02
N ILE A 44 -1.01 4.17 -3.62
CA ILE A 44 0.21 4.82 -3.11
C ILE A 44 0.06 6.34 -3.15
N ASP A 45 -0.61 6.88 -4.15
CA ASP A 45 -0.84 8.32 -4.26
C ASP A 45 -1.86 8.85 -3.24
N GLU A 46 -2.52 7.97 -2.48
CA GLU A 46 -3.39 8.38 -1.39
C GLU A 46 -2.66 8.56 -0.06
N PHE A 47 -1.41 8.16 0.03
CA PHE A 47 -0.66 8.22 1.31
C PHE A 47 -0.54 9.64 1.85
N GLU A 48 -0.38 10.62 0.98
CA GLU A 48 -0.27 12.01 1.41
C GLU A 48 -1.54 12.46 2.14
N GLU A 49 -2.70 12.17 1.57
CA GLU A 49 -3.97 12.55 2.16
C GLU A 49 -4.25 11.76 3.44
N LYS A 50 -4.04 10.45 3.40
CA LYS A 50 -4.27 9.58 4.56
C LYS A 50 -3.30 9.88 5.68
N GLY A 51 -2.09 10.33 5.35
CA GLY A 51 -1.06 10.69 6.33
C GLY A 51 -1.43 11.90 7.17
N LYS A 52 -2.42 12.69 6.76
CA LYS A 52 -2.88 13.82 7.57
C LYS A 52 -3.55 13.38 8.86
N THR A 53 -4.11 12.16 8.88
CA THR A 53 -4.81 11.63 10.04
C THR A 53 -4.19 10.33 10.57
N ASP A 54 -3.25 9.73 9.85
CA ASP A 54 -2.65 8.45 10.24
C ASP A 54 -1.12 8.55 10.12
N PRO A 55 -0.39 8.50 11.25
CA PRO A 55 1.07 8.59 11.23
C PRO A 55 1.75 7.50 10.39
N MET A 56 1.16 6.31 10.29
CA MET A 56 1.72 5.23 9.47
C MET A 56 1.75 5.64 8.00
N PHE A 57 0.64 6.19 7.50
CA PHE A 57 0.59 6.64 6.11
C PHE A 57 1.48 7.85 5.87
N ALA A 58 1.62 8.73 6.87
CA ALA A 58 2.54 9.87 6.75
C ALA A 58 3.98 9.40 6.54
N GLU A 59 4.39 8.38 7.27
CA GLU A 59 5.75 7.83 7.12
C GLU A 59 5.90 7.07 5.81
N LEU A 60 4.90 6.30 5.41
CA LEU A 60 4.91 5.61 4.11
C LEU A 60 5.03 6.61 2.97
N ASP A 61 4.30 7.72 3.06
CA ASP A 61 4.39 8.79 2.06
C ASP A 61 5.81 9.35 1.99
N ARG A 62 6.42 9.63 3.14
CA ARG A 62 7.79 10.14 3.21
C ARG A 62 8.77 9.16 2.55
N ILE A 63 8.65 7.88 2.86
CA ILE A 63 9.55 6.86 2.32
C ILE A 63 9.38 6.75 0.81
N CYS A 64 8.14 6.71 0.34
CA CYS A 64 7.89 6.61 -1.10
C CYS A 64 8.39 7.84 -1.84
N LYS A 65 8.23 9.04 -1.29
CA LYS A 65 8.73 10.26 -1.91
C LYS A 65 10.25 10.26 -2.03
N ALA A 66 10.93 9.67 -1.07
CA ALA A 66 12.39 9.51 -1.13
C ALA A 66 12.82 8.53 -2.23
N HIS A 67 11.90 7.73 -2.75
CA HIS A 67 12.13 6.74 -3.81
C HIS A 67 11.31 7.07 -5.07
N ASN A 68 11.16 8.35 -5.39
CA ASN A 68 10.46 8.83 -6.60
C ASN A 68 8.99 8.42 -6.66
N ASP A 69 8.31 8.46 -5.52
CA ASP A 69 6.91 8.06 -5.36
C ASP A 69 6.65 6.60 -5.72
N LEU A 70 7.67 5.76 -5.59
CA LEU A 70 7.56 4.33 -5.90
C LEU A 70 7.54 3.49 -4.63
N TRP A 71 6.77 2.41 -4.66
CA TRP A 71 6.79 1.42 -3.59
C TRP A 71 8.15 0.74 -3.58
N ASN A 72 8.69 0.48 -2.39
CA ASN A 72 10.07 0.04 -2.25
C ASN A 72 10.24 -0.83 -1.01
N ALA A 73 11.42 -1.46 -0.88
CA ALA A 73 11.69 -2.40 0.21
C ALA A 73 11.66 -1.71 1.59
N GLU A 74 12.07 -0.46 1.67
CA GLU A 74 12.03 0.28 2.94
C GLU A 74 10.59 0.51 3.37
N ALA A 75 9.72 0.91 2.44
CA ALA A 75 8.31 1.10 2.72
C ALA A 75 7.64 -0.21 3.13
N GLU A 76 7.98 -1.30 2.46
CA GLU A 76 7.46 -2.62 2.81
C GLU A 76 7.86 -3.02 4.23
N ALA A 77 9.12 -2.85 4.59
CA ALA A 77 9.60 -3.20 5.92
C ALA A 77 8.90 -2.37 7.00
N TYR A 78 8.72 -1.09 6.75
CA TYR A 78 8.01 -0.22 7.68
C TYR A 78 6.54 -0.64 7.83
N LEU A 79 5.87 -0.91 6.71
CA LEU A 79 4.48 -1.33 6.71
C LEU A 79 4.29 -2.61 7.54
N LEU A 80 5.11 -3.63 7.27
CA LEU A 80 4.98 -4.91 7.96
C LEU A 80 5.30 -4.81 9.45
N ALA A 81 6.13 -3.84 9.84
CA ALA A 81 6.47 -3.63 11.25
C ALA A 81 5.40 -2.84 12.00
N ASN A 82 4.59 -2.05 11.30
CA ASN A 82 3.67 -1.10 11.95
C ASN A 82 2.20 -1.33 11.65
N ALA A 83 1.85 -2.06 10.60
CA ALA A 83 0.46 -2.35 10.28
C ALA A 83 -0.12 -3.35 11.27
N LYS A 84 -1.44 -3.32 11.42
CA LYS A 84 -2.13 -4.25 12.30
C LYS A 84 -1.99 -5.68 11.76
N ALA A 85 -1.47 -6.57 12.58
CA ALA A 85 -1.36 -8.00 12.21
C ALA A 85 -2.74 -8.67 12.25
N ILE A 86 -2.88 -9.66 11.41
CA ILE A 86 -4.07 -10.52 11.41
C ILE A 86 -3.99 -11.58 12.50
#